data_d7e30d2c5a68335bdefaab5ef7fd0617
#
_entry.id   d7e30d2c5a68335bdefaab5ef7fd0617
#
_cell.length_a   1.000
_cell.length_b   1.000
_cell.length_c   1.000
_cell.angle_alpha   90.00
_cell.angle_beta   90.00
_cell.angle_gamma   90.00
#
_symmetry.space_group_name_H-M   'P 1'
#
loop_
_entity.id
_entity.type
_entity.pdbx_description
1 polymer ?
#
loop_
_entity_poly.entity_id
_entity_poly.type
_entity_poly.pdbx_seq_one_letter_code
_entity_poly.pdbx_strand_id
1 'polypeptide(L)'
;MGNNKIYLLFVVCFIIQLSCKEESKKAIKTAPVTFKKEGDLRILKKGSDSLLTTLDIEIADTDYERETGLMYRSSMEPGHGMLFVFDDVAMHYFYMKNTEFPLDLIFVDDQLKIASFQKNAQPYKENSLPSKVPVKYVLEVNAGMSDKWTLAVGDSIAYRKTP
;
A
#
# COMPACT_ATOMS: atom_id res chain seq x y z
N MET A 1 37.76 -6.51 85.01
CA MET A 1 37.03 -7.72 84.67
C MET A 1 35.72 -7.26 84.03
N GLY A 2 35.63 -7.25 82.74
CA GLY A 2 34.43 -6.82 81.98
C GLY A 2 34.42 -7.46 80.60
N ASN A 3 33.55 -8.43 80.41
CA ASN A 3 33.38 -9.14 79.18
C ASN A 3 32.56 -8.29 78.19
N ASN A 4 33.20 -7.76 77.19
CA ASN A 4 32.50 -7.17 76.05
C ASN A 4 32.17 -8.26 75.02
N LYS A 5 30.90 -8.69 74.99
CA LYS A 5 30.37 -9.52 73.94
C LYS A 5 30.01 -8.61 72.78
N ILE A 6 30.82 -8.66 71.74
CA ILE A 6 30.53 -8.02 70.46
C ILE A 6 29.51 -8.88 69.79
N TYR A 7 28.26 -8.36 69.69
CA TYR A 7 27.24 -8.95 68.83
C TYR A 7 27.47 -8.52 67.34
N LEU A 8 28.05 -9.47 66.62
CA LEU A 8 28.19 -9.31 65.16
C LEU A 8 26.79 -9.46 64.52
N LEU A 9 26.19 -8.33 64.22
CA LEU A 9 24.90 -8.27 63.54
C LEU A 9 25.13 -8.58 62.06
N PHE A 10 24.89 -9.84 61.66
CA PHE A 10 24.84 -10.22 60.27
C PHE A 10 23.58 -9.60 59.61
N VAL A 11 23.73 -8.44 58.98
CA VAL A 11 22.73 -7.89 58.09
C VAL A 11 22.83 -8.69 56.79
N VAL A 12 21.97 -9.70 56.66
CA VAL A 12 21.77 -10.40 55.39
C VAL A 12 20.99 -9.46 54.48
N CYS A 13 21.70 -8.73 53.60
CA CYS A 13 21.09 -8.02 52.48
C CYS A 13 20.54 -9.07 51.50
N PHE A 14 19.24 -9.34 51.61
CA PHE A 14 18.50 -10.13 50.67
C PHE A 14 18.31 -9.27 49.43
N ILE A 15 19.23 -9.31 48.46
CA ILE A 15 19.11 -8.67 47.16
C ILE A 15 18.05 -9.47 46.41
N ILE A 16 16.81 -8.97 46.41
CA ILE A 16 15.76 -9.45 45.54
C ILE A 16 16.14 -9.02 44.12
N GLN A 17 16.73 -9.92 43.40
CA GLN A 17 16.91 -9.82 41.94
C GLN A 17 15.51 -9.84 41.32
N LEU A 18 14.92 -8.66 41.11
CA LEU A 18 13.80 -8.51 40.22
C LEU A 18 14.34 -8.77 38.80
N SER A 19 14.36 -10.04 38.42
CA SER A 19 14.53 -10.46 37.03
C SER A 19 13.29 -9.98 36.29
N CYS A 20 13.37 -8.79 35.70
CA CYS A 20 12.45 -8.41 34.61
C CYS A 20 12.67 -9.42 33.48
N LYS A 21 11.80 -10.40 33.43
CA LYS A 21 11.67 -11.28 32.27
C LYS A 21 11.16 -10.39 31.14
N GLU A 22 12.06 -9.90 30.30
CA GLU A 22 11.65 -9.34 29.01
C GLU A 22 10.91 -10.44 28.28
N GLU A 23 9.59 -10.37 28.33
CA GLU A 23 8.79 -11.12 27.36
C GLU A 23 9.18 -10.59 25.99
N SER A 24 9.98 -11.37 25.28
CA SER A 24 10.24 -11.15 23.86
C SER A 24 8.87 -11.05 23.19
N LYS A 25 8.49 -9.83 22.77
CA LYS A 25 7.31 -9.61 21.93
C LYS A 25 7.50 -10.54 20.73
N LYS A 26 6.78 -11.66 20.71
CA LYS A 26 6.69 -12.51 19.54
C LYS A 26 6.22 -11.59 18.43
N ALA A 27 7.14 -11.25 17.51
CA ALA A 27 6.76 -10.57 16.29
C ALA A 27 5.69 -11.44 15.64
N ILE A 28 4.48 -10.93 15.58
CA ILE A 28 3.40 -11.57 14.85
C ILE A 28 3.86 -11.54 13.40
N LYS A 29 4.36 -12.65 12.90
CA LYS A 29 4.63 -12.81 11.47
C LYS A 29 3.26 -12.84 10.79
N THR A 30 2.78 -11.68 10.39
CA THR A 30 1.65 -11.60 9.47
C THR A 30 2.06 -12.31 8.19
N ALA A 31 1.22 -13.21 7.70
CA ALA A 31 1.45 -13.85 6.41
C ALA A 31 1.60 -12.74 5.34
N PRO A 32 2.55 -12.89 4.40
CA PRO A 32 2.68 -11.90 3.34
C PRO A 32 1.36 -11.76 2.59
N VAL A 33 0.96 -10.52 2.35
CA VAL A 33 -0.23 -10.23 1.53
C VAL A 33 0.11 -10.64 0.09
N THR A 34 -0.57 -11.66 -0.41
CA THR A 34 -0.38 -12.17 -1.77
C THR A 34 -1.39 -11.54 -2.72
N PHE A 35 -0.99 -11.37 -3.99
CA PHE A 35 -1.89 -10.90 -5.04
C PHE A 35 -3.05 -11.87 -5.22
N LYS A 36 -4.26 -11.31 -5.31
CA LYS A 36 -5.49 -12.05 -5.59
C LYS A 36 -6.15 -11.46 -6.82
N LYS A 37 -6.12 -12.18 -7.93
CA LYS A 37 -6.80 -11.74 -9.14
C LYS A 37 -8.31 -11.63 -8.90
N GLU A 38 -8.86 -10.44 -9.06
CA GLU A 38 -10.28 -10.12 -8.91
C GLU A 38 -10.90 -9.58 -10.20
N GLY A 39 -10.07 -9.33 -11.21
CA GLY A 39 -10.52 -8.86 -12.51
C GLY A 39 -9.44 -8.87 -13.57
N ASP A 40 -9.91 -8.62 -14.81
CA ASP A 40 -9.07 -8.30 -15.96
C ASP A 40 -9.29 -6.84 -16.33
N LEU A 41 -8.21 -6.12 -16.68
CA LEU A 41 -8.28 -4.74 -17.14
C LEU A 41 -7.51 -4.60 -18.44
N ARG A 42 -8.10 -3.85 -19.40
CA ARG A 42 -7.45 -3.47 -20.66
C ARG A 42 -7.32 -1.96 -20.71
N ILE A 43 -6.22 -1.48 -21.27
CA ILE A 43 -6.03 -0.07 -21.58
C ILE A 43 -6.02 0.08 -23.11
N LEU A 44 -6.82 1.01 -23.62
CA LEU A 44 -7.08 1.21 -25.04
C LEU A 44 -6.65 2.61 -25.45
N LYS A 45 -6.09 2.73 -26.64
CA LYS A 45 -5.60 4.00 -27.20
C LYS A 45 -6.76 4.90 -27.64
N LYS A 46 -6.70 6.17 -27.21
CA LYS A 46 -7.65 7.20 -27.63
C LYS A 46 -7.78 7.26 -29.16
N GLY A 47 -9.02 7.23 -29.66
CA GLY A 47 -9.36 7.45 -31.06
C GLY A 47 -9.15 6.26 -31.98
N SER A 48 -8.48 5.18 -31.55
CA SER A 48 -8.32 3.97 -32.36
C SER A 48 -8.82 2.70 -31.67
N ASP A 49 -9.06 2.78 -30.35
CA ASP A 49 -9.41 1.65 -29.48
C ASP A 49 -8.44 0.47 -29.58
N SER A 50 -7.22 0.72 -30.10
CA SER A 50 -6.18 -0.31 -30.14
C SER A 50 -5.70 -0.63 -28.73
N LEU A 51 -5.48 -1.92 -28.46
CA LEU A 51 -5.03 -2.42 -27.17
C LEU A 51 -3.60 -1.96 -26.90
N LEU A 52 -3.39 -1.27 -25.77
CA LEU A 52 -2.06 -0.88 -25.30
C LEU A 52 -1.48 -1.92 -24.34
N THR A 53 -2.29 -2.42 -23.41
CA THR A 53 -1.89 -3.46 -22.47
C THR A 53 -3.09 -4.15 -21.84
N THR A 54 -2.83 -5.31 -21.21
CA THR A 54 -3.78 -6.03 -20.34
C THR A 54 -3.14 -6.25 -18.99
N LEU A 55 -3.94 -6.22 -17.93
CA LEU A 55 -3.52 -6.43 -16.56
C LEU A 55 -4.47 -7.40 -15.87
N ASP A 56 -3.91 -8.22 -15.00
CA ASP A 56 -4.63 -8.85 -13.92
C ASP A 56 -4.74 -7.83 -12.78
N ILE A 57 -5.94 -7.62 -12.23
CA ILE A 57 -6.15 -6.61 -11.20
C ILE A 57 -6.75 -7.18 -9.91
N GLU A 58 -6.34 -6.58 -8.79
CA GLU A 58 -7.13 -6.54 -7.56
C GLU A 58 -8.04 -5.34 -7.62
N ILE A 59 -9.15 -5.37 -6.88
CA ILE A 59 -10.15 -4.30 -6.87
C ILE A 59 -10.38 -3.84 -5.45
N ALA A 60 -10.04 -2.58 -5.17
CA ALA A 60 -10.27 -1.91 -3.90
C ALA A 60 -11.57 -1.11 -3.99
N ASP A 61 -12.71 -1.70 -3.58
CA ASP A 61 -14.02 -1.08 -3.64
C ASP A 61 -14.73 -0.98 -2.28
N THR A 62 -14.11 -1.45 -1.19
CA THR A 62 -14.51 -1.18 0.19
C THR A 62 -13.65 -0.09 0.82
N ASP A 63 -14.13 0.56 1.88
CA ASP A 63 -13.37 1.58 2.61
C ASP A 63 -12.03 1.04 3.11
N TYR A 64 -12.03 -0.16 3.69
CA TYR A 64 -10.82 -0.80 4.18
C TYR A 64 -9.79 -1.06 3.07
N GLU A 65 -10.23 -1.56 1.91
CA GLU A 65 -9.34 -1.82 0.78
C GLU A 65 -8.82 -0.52 0.17
N ARG A 66 -9.65 0.51 0.05
CA ARG A 66 -9.23 1.84 -0.41
C ARG A 66 -8.20 2.48 0.53
N GLU A 67 -8.36 2.32 1.85
CA GLU A 67 -7.41 2.86 2.83
C GLU A 67 -6.09 2.07 2.86
N THR A 68 -6.14 0.75 2.68
CA THR A 68 -4.98 -0.12 2.79
C THR A 68 -4.20 -0.22 1.48
N GLY A 69 -4.90 -0.38 0.36
CA GLY A 69 -4.30 -0.51 -0.97
C GLY A 69 -3.14 -1.50 -1.01
N LEU A 70 -2.02 -1.06 -1.58
CA LEU A 70 -0.78 -1.84 -1.73
C LEU A 70 0.18 -1.75 -0.53
N MET A 71 -0.26 -1.23 0.61
CA MET A 71 0.57 -1.16 1.82
C MET A 71 1.05 -2.54 2.27
N TYR A 72 2.25 -2.56 2.85
CA TYR A 72 2.89 -3.76 3.43
C TYR A 72 3.20 -4.86 2.42
N ARG A 73 3.22 -4.54 1.13
CA ARG A 73 3.64 -5.44 0.07
C ARG A 73 5.04 -5.07 -0.39
N SER A 74 5.88 -6.07 -0.56
CA SER A 74 7.29 -5.88 -0.96
C SER A 74 7.45 -5.67 -2.47
N SER A 75 6.49 -6.12 -3.28
CA SER A 75 6.53 -6.01 -4.74
C SER A 75 5.18 -6.30 -5.38
N MET A 76 5.06 -6.00 -6.67
CA MET A 76 3.95 -6.40 -7.52
C MET A 76 4.51 -6.81 -8.90
N GLU A 77 3.96 -7.87 -9.49
CA GLU A 77 4.37 -8.32 -10.83
C GLU A 77 4.03 -7.29 -11.91
N PRO A 78 4.84 -7.15 -12.98
CA PRO A 78 4.64 -6.13 -14.01
C PRO A 78 3.30 -6.18 -14.76
N GLY A 79 2.66 -7.35 -14.79
CA GLY A 79 1.33 -7.55 -15.40
C GLY A 79 0.16 -7.37 -14.43
N HIS A 80 0.43 -6.96 -13.19
CA HIS A 80 -0.57 -6.75 -12.15
C HIS A 80 -0.82 -5.27 -11.90
N GLY A 81 -1.99 -4.98 -11.33
CA GLY A 81 -2.36 -3.66 -10.85
C GLY A 81 -3.43 -3.73 -9.77
N MET A 82 -3.68 -2.60 -9.12
CA MET A 82 -4.81 -2.45 -8.21
C MET A 82 -5.71 -1.33 -8.72
N LEU A 83 -6.99 -1.64 -8.91
CA LEU A 83 -8.00 -0.68 -9.34
C LEU A 83 -8.84 -0.26 -8.14
N PHE A 84 -8.69 1.00 -7.73
CA PHE A 84 -9.56 1.64 -6.75
C PHE A 84 -10.83 2.11 -7.43
N VAL A 85 -11.97 1.77 -6.83
CA VAL A 85 -13.29 2.17 -7.30
C VAL A 85 -13.96 3.01 -6.21
N PHE A 86 -14.23 4.28 -6.50
CA PHE A 86 -14.87 5.19 -5.57
C PHE A 86 -16.37 5.29 -5.86
N ASP A 87 -17.15 5.57 -4.83
CA ASP A 87 -18.60 5.73 -4.96
C ASP A 87 -18.97 7.06 -5.62
N ASP A 88 -18.16 8.10 -5.39
CA ASP A 88 -18.31 9.45 -5.91
C ASP A 88 -17.30 9.82 -6.99
N VAL A 89 -17.55 10.95 -7.66
CA VAL A 89 -16.62 11.58 -8.59
C VAL A 89 -16.06 12.82 -7.91
N ALA A 90 -14.86 12.70 -7.38
CA ALA A 90 -14.23 13.73 -6.55
C ALA A 90 -12.72 13.85 -6.78
N MET A 91 -12.12 14.87 -6.19
CA MET A 91 -10.67 14.95 -6.05
C MET A 91 -10.21 13.92 -5.03
N HIS A 92 -9.45 12.93 -5.46
CA HIS A 92 -8.87 11.93 -4.57
C HIS A 92 -7.40 12.21 -4.31
N TYR A 93 -6.94 11.85 -3.09
CA TYR A 93 -5.60 12.13 -2.60
C TYR A 93 -4.98 10.83 -2.11
N PHE A 94 -3.82 10.51 -2.65
CA PHE A 94 -3.05 9.32 -2.29
C PHE A 94 -1.75 9.69 -1.60
N TYR A 95 -1.08 8.73 -1.03
CA TYR A 95 0.26 8.82 -0.46
C TYR A 95 0.92 7.44 -0.47
N MET A 96 2.22 7.38 -0.25
CA MET A 96 2.99 6.14 -0.31
C MET A 96 3.38 5.59 1.08
N LYS A 97 2.62 5.99 2.13
CA LYS A 97 2.84 5.49 3.48
C LYS A 97 2.71 3.97 3.52
N ASN A 98 3.70 3.30 4.11
CA ASN A 98 3.75 1.84 4.20
C ASN A 98 3.72 1.09 2.84
N THR A 99 3.85 1.77 1.72
CA THR A 99 4.03 1.14 0.40
C THR A 99 5.53 1.01 0.15
N GLU A 100 5.99 -0.22 -0.17
CA GLU A 100 7.41 -0.57 -0.13
C GLU A 100 8.12 -0.50 -1.50
N PHE A 101 7.39 -0.25 -2.57
CA PHE A 101 7.92 -0.15 -3.93
C PHE A 101 7.28 1.03 -4.67
N PRO A 102 7.99 1.59 -5.69
CA PRO A 102 7.50 2.77 -6.39
C PRO A 102 6.35 2.44 -7.33
N LEU A 103 5.40 3.38 -7.47
CA LEU A 103 4.17 3.23 -8.25
C LEU A 103 3.98 4.37 -9.26
N ASP A 104 3.25 4.05 -10.34
CA ASP A 104 2.52 5.02 -11.15
C ASP A 104 1.04 4.96 -10.75
N LEU A 105 0.45 6.11 -10.44
CA LEU A 105 -0.97 6.28 -10.20
C LEU A 105 -1.62 6.88 -11.43
N ILE A 106 -2.58 6.18 -12.00
CA ILE A 106 -3.32 6.54 -13.22
C ILE A 106 -4.73 6.90 -12.79
N PHE A 107 -5.06 8.18 -12.83
CA PHE A 107 -6.37 8.70 -12.43
C PHE A 107 -7.33 8.66 -13.61
N VAL A 108 -8.51 8.09 -13.38
CA VAL A 108 -9.48 7.79 -14.44
C VAL A 108 -10.85 8.37 -14.07
N ASP A 109 -11.48 9.05 -15.00
CA ASP A 109 -12.78 9.68 -14.81
C ASP A 109 -13.94 8.65 -14.79
N ASP A 110 -15.17 9.13 -14.64
CA ASP A 110 -16.39 8.32 -14.63
C ASP A 110 -16.78 7.76 -16.00
N GLN A 111 -16.15 8.25 -17.07
CA GLN A 111 -16.28 7.72 -18.44
C GLN A 111 -15.18 6.69 -18.77
N LEU A 112 -14.42 6.26 -17.75
CA LEU A 112 -13.31 5.32 -17.89
C LEU A 112 -12.15 5.85 -18.76
N LYS A 113 -11.96 7.17 -18.81
CA LYS A 113 -10.85 7.82 -19.53
C LYS A 113 -9.77 8.28 -18.57
N ILE A 114 -8.52 8.09 -18.95
CA ILE A 114 -7.38 8.58 -18.20
C ILE A 114 -7.42 10.11 -18.17
N ALA A 115 -7.49 10.69 -16.97
CA ALA A 115 -7.61 12.12 -16.74
C ALA A 115 -6.29 12.76 -16.30
N SER A 116 -5.48 12.04 -15.52
CA SER A 116 -4.17 12.55 -15.03
C SER A 116 -3.27 11.42 -14.54
N PHE A 117 -2.03 11.77 -14.16
CA PHE A 117 -1.03 10.84 -13.64
C PHE A 117 -0.28 11.44 -12.46
N GLN A 118 0.13 10.57 -11.53
CA GLN A 118 1.26 10.77 -10.63
C GLN A 118 2.25 9.63 -10.90
N LYS A 119 3.34 9.94 -11.61
CA LYS A 119 4.32 8.94 -12.02
C LYS A 119 5.47 8.85 -11.03
N ASN A 120 6.02 7.65 -10.89
CA ASN A 120 7.20 7.38 -10.07
C ASN A 120 7.04 7.85 -8.60
N ALA A 121 5.86 7.60 -8.02
CA ALA A 121 5.62 7.84 -6.61
C ALA A 121 6.57 6.98 -5.76
N GLN A 122 7.39 7.61 -4.92
CA GLN A 122 8.45 6.94 -4.18
C GLN A 122 7.94 6.29 -2.90
N PRO A 123 8.45 5.10 -2.53
CA PRO A 123 8.08 4.38 -1.32
C PRO A 123 8.19 5.24 -0.05
N TYR A 124 7.33 4.97 0.92
CA TYR A 124 7.34 5.58 2.25
C TYR A 124 7.18 7.10 2.29
N LYS A 125 6.78 7.73 1.18
CA LYS A 125 6.52 9.18 1.15
C LYS A 125 5.08 9.47 1.55
N GLU A 126 4.92 10.47 2.42
CA GLU A 126 3.61 10.91 2.92
C GLU A 126 3.14 12.21 2.26
N ASN A 127 3.87 12.74 1.29
CA ASN A 127 3.41 13.88 0.51
C ASN A 127 2.17 13.49 -0.30
N SER A 128 1.24 14.42 -0.39
CA SER A 128 -0.02 14.23 -1.11
C SER A 128 0.22 14.04 -2.61
N LEU A 129 -0.44 13.04 -3.19
CA LEU A 129 -0.49 12.71 -4.60
C LEU A 129 -1.92 12.92 -5.12
N PRO A 130 -2.32 14.18 -5.46
CA PRO A 130 -3.68 14.49 -5.86
C PRO A 130 -4.00 14.02 -7.27
N SER A 131 -5.27 13.69 -7.53
CA SER A 131 -5.78 13.42 -8.87
C SER A 131 -5.76 14.65 -9.79
N LYS A 132 -5.67 15.85 -9.23
CA LYS A 132 -5.72 17.18 -9.92
C LYS A 132 -7.05 17.53 -10.57
N VAL A 133 -7.88 16.54 -10.86
CA VAL A 133 -9.23 16.68 -11.40
C VAL A 133 -10.15 15.67 -10.72
N PRO A 134 -11.48 15.88 -10.69
CA PRO A 134 -12.41 14.87 -10.19
C PRO A 134 -12.31 13.57 -10.99
N VAL A 135 -12.21 12.43 -10.28
CA VAL A 135 -12.11 11.10 -10.87
C VAL A 135 -12.94 10.09 -10.08
N LYS A 136 -13.26 8.96 -10.68
CA LYS A 136 -14.00 7.86 -10.06
C LYS A 136 -13.13 6.63 -9.82
N TYR A 137 -12.01 6.50 -10.53
CA TYR A 137 -11.14 5.34 -10.43
C TYR A 137 -9.69 5.79 -10.34
N VAL A 138 -8.88 4.97 -9.69
CA VAL A 138 -7.43 5.10 -9.71
C VAL A 138 -6.83 3.72 -9.96
N LEU A 139 -5.97 3.61 -10.96
CA LEU A 139 -5.23 2.39 -11.24
C LEU A 139 -3.78 2.58 -10.80
N GLU A 140 -3.34 1.78 -9.84
CA GLU A 140 -1.95 1.69 -9.41
C GLU A 140 -1.24 0.56 -10.14
N VAL A 141 -0.06 0.88 -10.69
CA VAL A 141 0.84 -0.07 -11.36
C VAL A 141 2.28 0.22 -10.94
N ASN A 142 3.20 -0.69 -11.21
CA ASN A 142 4.61 -0.43 -10.95
C ASN A 142 5.09 0.84 -11.67
N ALA A 143 5.96 1.61 -11.02
CA ALA A 143 6.53 2.82 -11.61
C ALA A 143 7.20 2.57 -12.96
N GLY A 144 7.02 3.51 -13.89
CA GLY A 144 7.53 3.45 -15.26
C GLY A 144 6.66 2.68 -16.24
N MET A 145 5.61 1.99 -15.77
CA MET A 145 4.72 1.22 -16.66
C MET A 145 3.85 2.13 -17.51
N SER A 146 3.43 3.29 -16.99
CA SER A 146 2.72 4.30 -17.77
C SER A 146 3.51 4.75 -19.01
N ASP A 147 4.82 4.94 -18.85
CA ASP A 147 5.70 5.33 -19.96
C ASP A 147 5.96 4.15 -20.90
N LYS A 148 6.23 2.97 -20.36
CA LYS A 148 6.46 1.75 -21.14
C LYS A 148 5.29 1.42 -22.06
N TRP A 149 4.04 1.63 -21.61
CA TRP A 149 2.84 1.42 -22.41
C TRP A 149 2.42 2.67 -23.22
N THR A 150 3.21 3.75 -23.14
CA THR A 150 2.93 5.03 -23.84
C THR A 150 1.54 5.60 -23.54
N LEU A 151 1.11 5.49 -22.28
CA LEU A 151 -0.20 5.97 -21.86
C LEU A 151 -0.29 7.50 -21.91
N ALA A 152 -1.45 7.99 -22.32
CA ALA A 152 -1.73 9.41 -22.41
C ALA A 152 -3.11 9.75 -21.87
N VAL A 153 -3.31 11.01 -21.48
CA VAL A 153 -4.62 11.54 -21.10
C VAL A 153 -5.60 11.37 -22.26
N GLY A 154 -6.77 10.78 -21.95
CA GLY A 154 -7.81 10.46 -22.91
C GLY A 154 -7.75 9.04 -23.46
N ASP A 155 -6.70 8.23 -23.20
CA ASP A 155 -6.76 6.79 -23.36
C ASP A 155 -7.83 6.23 -22.41
N SER A 156 -8.41 5.07 -22.69
CA SER A 156 -9.50 4.53 -21.88
C SER A 156 -9.13 3.21 -21.23
N ILE A 157 -9.79 2.90 -20.11
CA ILE A 157 -9.74 1.58 -19.51
C ILE A 157 -11.04 0.83 -19.74
N ALA A 158 -10.97 -0.49 -19.76
CA ALA A 158 -12.12 -1.38 -19.69
C ALA A 158 -11.77 -2.52 -18.73
N TYR A 159 -12.59 -2.75 -17.71
CA TYR A 159 -12.35 -3.83 -16.75
C TYR A 159 -13.58 -4.69 -16.53
N ARG A 160 -13.35 -5.91 -16.09
CA ARG A 160 -14.41 -6.83 -15.67
C ARG A 160 -13.96 -7.55 -14.41
N LYS A 161 -14.86 -7.73 -13.44
CA LYS A 161 -14.62 -8.60 -12.29
C LYS A 161 -14.63 -10.06 -12.75
N THR A 162 -13.74 -10.85 -12.17
CA THR A 162 -13.84 -12.33 -12.26
C THR A 162 -14.92 -12.81 -11.28
N PRO A 163 -15.67 -13.84 -11.65
CA PRO A 163 -16.69 -14.42 -10.77
C PRO A 163 -16.11 -14.94 -9.47
#